data_0cbfffb1e4bb712cea70fecacf8dd050
#
_entry.id   0cbfffb1e4bb712cea70fecacf8dd050
#
_cell.length_a   1.000
_cell.length_b   1.000
_cell.length_c   1.000
_cell.angle_alpha   90.00
_cell.angle_beta   90.00
_cell.angle_gamma   90.00
#
_symmetry.space_group_name_H-M   'P 1'
#
loop_
_entity.id
_entity.type
_entity.pdbx_description
1 polymer ?
#
loop_
_entity_poly.entity_id
_entity_poly.type
_entity_poly.pdbx_seq_one_letter_code
_entity_poly.pdbx_strand_id
1 'polypeptide(L)'
;MIFSPEAQEDMGTLSASDRAKVLDAIEIHLRYEPEKLSKSRIKRLKAIAQPQYRLRVDDLRVFYDVIYTVDTGTVEILAVKEKTEAIKWLAEYGRPEL
;
A
#
# COMPACT_ATOMS: atom_id res chain seq x y z
N MET A 1 0.36 12.22 -3.67
CA MET A 1 0.47 10.75 -3.63
C MET A 1 1.37 10.27 -4.76
N ILE A 2 2.28 9.38 -4.46
CA ILE A 2 3.31 8.93 -5.40
C ILE A 2 3.19 7.41 -5.57
N PHE A 3 3.28 6.93 -6.80
CA PHE A 3 3.36 5.50 -7.09
C PHE A 3 4.80 5.17 -7.49
N SER A 4 5.42 4.23 -6.78
CA SER A 4 6.75 3.74 -7.15
C SER A 4 6.73 3.09 -8.54
N PRO A 5 7.89 2.88 -9.18
CA PRO A 5 7.94 2.17 -10.45
C PRO A 5 7.28 0.78 -10.38
N GLU A 6 7.53 0.04 -9.30
CA GLU A 6 6.91 -1.27 -9.11
C GLU A 6 5.39 -1.16 -8.98
N ALA A 7 4.90 -0.20 -8.20
CA ALA A 7 3.47 0.02 -8.04
C ALA A 7 2.80 0.39 -9.37
N GLN A 8 3.46 1.22 -10.18
CA GLN A 8 2.96 1.57 -11.50
C GLN A 8 2.84 0.33 -12.40
N GLU A 9 3.86 -0.51 -12.38
CA GLU A 9 3.86 -1.77 -13.12
C GLU A 9 2.76 -2.69 -12.63
N ASP A 10 2.62 -2.86 -11.30
CA ASP A 10 1.56 -3.66 -10.71
C ASP A 10 0.17 -3.18 -11.14
N MET A 11 -0.07 -1.87 -11.10
CA MET A 11 -1.34 -1.30 -11.54
C MET A 11 -1.62 -1.60 -13.00
N GLY A 12 -0.59 -1.60 -13.84
CA GLY A 12 -0.71 -1.90 -15.25
C GLY A 12 -1.12 -3.35 -15.55
N THR A 13 -0.83 -4.29 -14.64
CA THR A 13 -1.19 -5.70 -14.80
C THR A 13 -2.62 -6.02 -14.34
N LEU A 14 -3.27 -5.12 -13.61
CA LEU A 14 -4.62 -5.33 -13.12
C LEU A 14 -5.65 -5.18 -14.22
N SER A 15 -6.78 -5.88 -14.07
CA SER A 15 -7.95 -5.60 -14.92
C SER A 15 -8.41 -4.16 -14.70
N ALA A 16 -9.15 -3.61 -15.65
CA ALA A 16 -9.71 -2.26 -15.51
C ALA A 16 -10.60 -2.14 -14.27
N SER A 17 -11.37 -3.19 -13.96
CA SER A 17 -12.24 -3.24 -12.80
C SER A 17 -11.43 -3.21 -11.49
N ASP A 18 -10.39 -4.03 -11.38
CA ASP A 18 -9.55 -4.07 -10.18
C ASP A 18 -8.76 -2.77 -10.01
N ARG A 19 -8.27 -2.21 -11.10
CA ARG A 19 -7.57 -0.93 -11.07
C ARG A 19 -8.49 0.17 -10.53
N ALA A 20 -9.73 0.23 -10.99
CA ALA A 20 -10.70 1.21 -10.51
C ALA A 20 -10.97 1.03 -9.01
N LYS A 21 -11.12 -0.21 -8.55
CA LYS A 21 -11.34 -0.50 -7.12
C LYS A 21 -10.16 -0.03 -6.27
N VAL A 22 -8.94 -0.28 -6.71
CA VAL A 22 -7.73 0.15 -6.00
C VAL A 22 -7.66 1.67 -5.93
N LEU A 23 -7.87 2.36 -7.05
CA LEU A 23 -7.83 3.82 -7.08
C LEU A 23 -8.91 4.44 -6.20
N ASP A 24 -10.13 3.89 -6.21
CA ASP A 24 -11.20 4.36 -5.34
C ASP A 24 -10.85 4.16 -3.86
N ALA A 25 -10.32 3.00 -3.51
CA ALA A 25 -9.94 2.70 -2.13
C ALA A 25 -8.83 3.62 -1.64
N ILE A 26 -7.83 3.90 -2.48
CA ILE A 26 -6.76 4.84 -2.18
C ILE A 26 -7.35 6.24 -1.94
N GLU A 27 -8.24 6.70 -2.81
CA GLU A 27 -8.86 8.01 -2.68
C GLU A 27 -9.68 8.12 -1.38
N ILE A 28 -10.46 7.10 -1.06
CA ILE A 28 -11.34 7.12 0.11
C ILE A 28 -10.54 6.99 1.41
N HIS A 29 -9.53 6.13 1.46
CA HIS A 29 -8.87 5.75 2.71
C HIS A 29 -7.51 6.39 2.94
N LEU A 30 -6.77 6.70 1.89
CA LEU A 30 -5.39 7.16 2.03
C LEU A 30 -5.18 8.64 1.80
N ARG A 31 -6.13 9.32 1.18
CA ARG A 31 -5.93 10.73 0.85
C ARG A 31 -5.78 11.62 2.06
N TYR A 32 -6.60 11.42 3.09
CA TYR A 32 -6.62 12.30 4.27
C TYR A 32 -6.17 11.62 5.56
N GLU A 33 -6.43 10.33 5.70
CA GLU A 33 -6.15 9.60 6.94
C GLU A 33 -5.41 8.29 6.66
N PRO A 34 -4.22 8.32 6.02
CA PRO A 34 -3.53 7.10 5.62
C PRO A 34 -3.02 6.25 6.79
N GLU A 35 -2.94 6.83 7.98
CA GLU A 35 -2.47 6.12 9.18
C GLU A 35 -3.60 5.65 10.09
N LYS A 36 -4.85 5.86 9.69
CA LYS A 36 -5.99 5.45 10.50
C LYS A 36 -6.19 3.96 10.42
N LEU A 37 -5.79 3.26 11.48
CA LEU A 37 -5.90 1.81 11.54
C LEU A 37 -7.35 1.35 11.64
N SER A 38 -7.64 0.21 11.04
CA SER A 38 -8.95 -0.43 11.15
C SER A 38 -8.78 -1.94 11.23
N LYS A 39 -9.82 -2.63 11.70
CA LYS A 39 -9.76 -4.09 11.89
C LYS A 39 -9.52 -4.84 10.59
N SER A 40 -10.11 -4.36 9.50
CA SER A 40 -10.11 -5.12 8.25
C SER A 40 -9.44 -4.42 7.07
N ARG A 41 -9.12 -3.13 7.19
CA ARG A 41 -8.72 -2.36 6.03
C ARG A 41 -7.27 -1.90 6.07
N ILE A 42 -6.90 -1.11 7.05
CA ILE A 42 -5.54 -0.56 7.17
C ILE A 42 -4.85 -1.14 8.39
N LYS A 43 -3.67 -1.72 8.16
CA LYS A 43 -2.83 -2.24 9.24
C LYS A 43 -1.43 -1.66 9.16
N ARG A 44 -0.86 -1.35 10.33
CA ARG A 44 0.57 -1.08 10.49
C ARG A 44 1.30 -2.42 10.53
N LEU A 45 2.23 -2.63 9.61
CA LEU A 45 2.97 -3.88 9.55
C LEU A 45 3.98 -3.95 10.70
N LYS A 46 3.94 -5.04 11.46
CA LYS A 46 4.83 -5.24 12.61
C LYS A 46 6.17 -5.77 12.15
N ALA A 47 7.23 -5.32 12.81
CA ALA A 47 8.61 -5.74 12.56
C ALA A 47 9.11 -5.46 11.14
N ILE A 48 8.42 -4.62 10.40
CA ILE A 48 8.79 -4.22 9.04
C ILE A 48 8.88 -2.70 9.00
N ALA A 49 10.06 -2.20 8.62
CA ALA A 49 10.27 -0.76 8.51
C ALA A 49 9.71 -0.21 7.19
N GLN A 50 9.77 -1.01 6.13
CA GLN A 50 9.26 -0.63 4.82
C GLN A 50 8.75 -1.88 4.08
N PRO A 51 7.49 -1.88 3.62
CA PRO A 51 6.47 -0.83 3.76
C PRO A 51 5.94 -0.72 5.19
N GLN A 52 5.45 0.47 5.54
CA GLN A 52 4.88 0.71 6.87
C GLN A 52 3.48 0.15 7.01
N TYR A 53 2.67 0.28 5.98
CA TYR A 53 1.23 0.01 6.03
C TYR A 53 0.75 -0.88 4.89
N ARG A 54 -0.39 -1.53 5.17
CA ARG A 54 -1.10 -2.32 4.18
C ARG A 54 -2.56 -1.88 4.15
N LEU A 55 -3.07 -1.60 2.95
CA LEU A 55 -4.49 -1.37 2.68
C LEU A 55 -5.06 -2.61 1.99
N ARG A 56 -6.15 -3.16 2.55
CA ARG A 56 -6.86 -4.28 1.93
C ARG A 56 -7.91 -3.75 0.96
N VAL A 57 -7.90 -4.27 -0.26
CA VAL A 57 -8.89 -3.97 -1.30
C VAL A 57 -9.32 -5.30 -1.91
N ASP A 58 -10.40 -5.90 -1.38
CA ASP A 58 -10.84 -7.24 -1.75
C ASP A 58 -9.68 -8.25 -1.62
N ASP A 59 -9.30 -8.93 -2.70
CA ASP A 59 -8.18 -9.87 -2.71
C ASP A 59 -6.83 -9.22 -3.01
N LEU A 60 -6.81 -7.90 -3.10
CA LEU A 60 -5.58 -7.15 -3.34
C LEU A 60 -5.06 -6.52 -2.05
N ARG A 61 -3.75 -6.31 -2.02
CA ARG A 61 -3.06 -5.66 -0.91
C ARG A 61 -2.22 -4.52 -1.47
N VAL A 62 -2.49 -3.31 -0.97
CA VAL A 62 -1.75 -2.11 -1.34
C VAL A 62 -0.77 -1.81 -0.22
N PHE A 63 0.52 -1.86 -0.52
CA PHE A 63 1.58 -1.57 0.45
C PHE A 63 2.07 -0.15 0.26
N TYR A 64 2.17 0.59 1.36
CA TYR A 64 2.54 2.01 1.25
C TYR A 64 3.27 2.51 2.49
N ASP A 65 3.99 3.60 2.26
CA ASP A 65 4.63 4.40 3.31
C ASP A 65 3.98 5.77 3.38
N VAL A 66 4.04 6.38 4.57
CA VAL A 66 3.69 7.79 4.75
C VAL A 66 4.98 8.52 5.04
N ILE A 67 5.33 9.47 4.18
CA ILE A 67 6.56 10.24 4.27
C ILE A 67 6.22 11.67 4.67
N TYR A 68 6.79 12.12 5.79
CA TYR A 68 6.59 13.48 6.26
C TYR A 68 7.77 14.35 5.88
N THR A 69 7.44 15.53 5.35
CA THR A 69 8.39 16.61 5.16
C THR A 69 8.04 17.72 6.12
N VAL A 70 8.79 18.83 6.09
CA VAL A 70 8.54 19.97 6.96
C VAL A 70 7.11 20.50 6.80
N ASP A 71 6.57 20.48 5.59
CA ASP A 71 5.30 21.11 5.27
C ASP A 71 4.13 20.17 5.05
N THR A 72 4.37 18.93 4.62
CA THR A 72 3.30 18.00 4.24
C THR A 72 3.66 16.55 4.49
N GLY A 73 2.62 15.70 4.58
CA GLY A 73 2.76 14.26 4.47
C GLY A 73 2.44 13.80 3.06
N THR A 74 3.19 12.81 2.56
CA THR A 74 2.97 12.22 1.25
C THR A 74 2.85 10.71 1.40
N VAL A 75 1.86 10.12 0.72
CA VAL A 75 1.72 8.66 0.66
C VAL A 75 2.47 8.16 -0.57
N GLU A 76 3.38 7.21 -0.36
CA GLU A 76 4.06 6.50 -1.43
C GLU A 76 3.53 5.09 -1.53
N ILE A 77 2.90 4.76 -2.66
CA ILE A 77 2.43 3.41 -2.94
C ILE A 77 3.62 2.61 -3.47
N LEU A 78 4.00 1.56 -2.77
CA LEU A 78 5.18 0.77 -3.08
C LEU A 78 4.88 -0.46 -3.92
N ALA A 79 3.72 -1.10 -3.71
CA ALA A 79 3.34 -2.29 -4.45
C ALA A 79 1.84 -2.54 -4.32
N VAL A 80 1.28 -3.21 -5.33
CA VAL A 80 -0.11 -3.67 -5.32
C VAL A 80 -0.08 -5.14 -5.71
N LYS A 81 -0.33 -6.03 -4.73
CA LYS A 81 -0.18 -7.48 -4.91
C LYS A 81 -1.47 -8.21 -4.56
N GLU A 82 -1.71 -9.35 -5.19
CA GLU A 82 -2.76 -10.25 -4.75
C GLU A 82 -2.41 -10.81 -3.38
N LYS A 83 -3.42 -11.11 -2.55
CA LYS A 83 -3.20 -11.61 -1.20
C LYS A 83 -2.33 -12.87 -1.17
N THR A 84 -2.43 -13.71 -2.20
CA THR A 84 -1.64 -14.94 -2.29
C THR A 84 -0.16 -14.68 -2.54
N GLU A 85 0.19 -13.52 -3.09
CA GLU A 85 1.56 -13.13 -3.38
C GLU A 85 2.13 -12.16 -2.35
N ALA A 86 1.26 -11.54 -1.56
CA ALA A 86 1.65 -10.46 -0.65
C ALA A 86 2.67 -10.91 0.39
N ILE A 87 2.47 -12.08 0.99
CA ILE A 87 3.38 -12.61 2.02
C ILE A 87 4.75 -12.87 1.43
N LYS A 88 4.79 -13.49 0.25
CA LYS A 88 6.05 -13.78 -0.44
C LYS A 88 6.77 -12.48 -0.82
N TRP A 89 6.02 -11.51 -1.33
CA TRP A 89 6.59 -10.22 -1.69
C TRP A 89 7.19 -9.51 -0.46
N LEU A 90 6.49 -9.51 0.67
CA LEU A 90 6.99 -8.93 1.91
C LEU A 90 8.26 -9.64 2.41
N ALA A 91 8.29 -10.97 2.32
CA ALA A 91 9.46 -11.74 2.73
C ALA A 91 10.69 -11.40 1.87
N GLU A 92 10.46 -11.10 0.60
CA GLU A 92 11.54 -10.85 -0.37
C GLU A 92 12.00 -9.39 -0.39
N TYR A 93 11.05 -8.45 -0.31
CA TYR A 93 11.33 -7.02 -0.50
C TYR A 93 11.07 -6.15 0.74
N GLY A 94 10.38 -6.68 1.74
CA GLY A 94 10.16 -5.95 2.98
C GLY A 94 11.48 -5.73 3.72
N ARG A 95 11.68 -4.53 4.25
CA ARG A 95 12.84 -4.23 5.07
C ARG A 95 12.48 -4.39 6.53
N PRO A 96 13.19 -5.26 7.28
CA PRO A 96 12.89 -5.46 8.70
C PRO A 96 13.28 -4.24 9.54
N GLU A 97 12.61 -4.08 10.67
CA GLU A 97 13.03 -3.13 11.69
C GLU A 97 14.32 -3.63 12.36
N LEU A 98 15.21 -2.70 12.63
CA LEU A 98 16.48 -3.00 13.31
C LEU A 98 16.31 -2.98 14.84
#